data_5b7ed9f3142eb4fd169946563cab4526
#
_entry.id   5b7ed9f3142eb4fd169946563cab4526
#
_cell.length_a   1.000
_cell.length_b   1.000
_cell.length_c   1.000
_cell.angle_alpha   90.00
_cell.angle_beta   90.00
_cell.angle_gamma   90.00
#
_symmetry.space_group_name_H-M   'P 1'
#
loop_
_entity.id
_entity.type
_entity.pdbx_description
1 polymer ?
#
loop_
_entity_poly.entity_id
_entity_poly.type
_entity_poly.pdbx_seq_one_letter_code
_entity_poly.pdbx_strand_id
1 'polypeptide(L)'
;KQIYSQLGAGYSERVYHNAMEVLLRKYGVQYESERIVPIPFEGHVIGNLRADIIINNETILEFKAIKTLNDAADLQAQNYLHLTGLKRAYLINYPPFPNREVEVRHIVALGSLEETSSP
;
A
#
# COMPACT_ATOMS: atom_id res chain seq x y z
N LYS A 1 -13.84 -1.11 3.09
CA LYS A 1 -15.22 -1.57 2.93
C LYS A 1 -16.18 -0.45 2.50
N GLN A 2 -16.10 0.70 3.15
CA GLN A 2 -16.99 1.83 2.83
C GLN A 2 -16.86 2.26 1.37
N ILE A 3 -15.62 2.35 0.87
CA ILE A 3 -15.36 2.77 -0.51
C ILE A 3 -16.00 1.78 -1.48
N TYR A 4 -15.74 0.49 -1.28
CA TYR A 4 -16.20 -0.55 -2.19
C TYR A 4 -17.72 -0.71 -2.14
N SER A 5 -18.33 -0.54 -0.97
CA SER A 5 -19.76 -0.62 -0.83
C SER A 5 -20.49 0.53 -1.53
N GLN A 6 -19.86 1.70 -1.61
CA GLN A 6 -20.45 2.87 -2.28
C GLN A 6 -20.17 2.91 -3.78
N LEU A 7 -18.94 2.59 -4.18
CA LEU A 7 -18.52 2.69 -5.58
C LEU A 7 -18.76 1.41 -6.37
N GLY A 8 -18.58 0.26 -5.73
CA GLY A 8 -18.64 -1.03 -6.42
C GLY A 8 -17.36 -1.36 -7.15
N ALA A 9 -17.44 -2.44 -7.94
CA ALA A 9 -16.31 -2.98 -8.67
C ALA A 9 -16.13 -2.32 -10.04
N GLY A 10 -14.97 -2.53 -10.66
CA GLY A 10 -14.71 -2.19 -12.04
C GLY A 10 -13.97 -0.90 -12.28
N TYR A 11 -13.64 -0.16 -11.26
CA TYR A 11 -12.84 1.06 -11.41
C TYR A 11 -11.34 0.74 -11.35
N SER A 12 -10.53 1.71 -11.80
CA SER A 12 -9.09 1.58 -11.75
C SER A 12 -8.56 1.78 -10.32
N GLU A 13 -7.32 1.38 -10.09
CA GLU A 13 -6.65 1.62 -8.81
C GLU A 13 -6.65 3.09 -8.43
N ARG A 14 -6.48 3.98 -9.42
CA ARG A 14 -6.47 5.43 -9.18
C ARG A 14 -7.78 5.93 -8.57
N VAL A 15 -8.90 5.40 -9.01
CA VAL A 15 -10.21 5.79 -8.48
C VAL A 15 -10.32 5.45 -7.00
N TYR A 16 -9.93 4.24 -6.62
CA TYR A 16 -9.97 3.81 -5.23
C TYR A 16 -8.97 4.57 -4.36
N HIS A 17 -7.79 4.85 -4.91
CA HIS A 17 -6.79 5.69 -4.26
C HIS A 17 -7.39 7.07 -3.94
N ASN A 18 -7.99 7.70 -4.92
CA ASN A 18 -8.58 9.04 -4.76
C ASN A 18 -9.72 9.03 -3.74
N ALA A 19 -10.52 7.96 -3.73
CA ALA A 19 -11.61 7.82 -2.76
C ALA A 19 -11.05 7.72 -1.33
N MET A 20 -9.95 7.00 -1.14
CA MET A 20 -9.29 6.90 0.16
C MET A 20 -8.80 8.27 0.62
N GLU A 21 -8.22 9.07 -0.28
CA GLU A 21 -7.77 10.42 0.09
C GLU A 21 -8.93 11.28 0.57
N VAL A 22 -10.09 11.16 -0.08
CA VAL A 22 -11.30 11.88 0.36
C VAL A 22 -11.65 11.50 1.79
N LEU A 23 -11.64 10.21 2.12
CA LEU A 23 -11.96 9.74 3.47
C LEU A 23 -10.92 10.19 4.49
N LEU A 24 -9.64 10.11 4.15
CA LEU A 24 -8.58 10.53 5.06
C LEU A 24 -8.69 12.01 5.42
N ARG A 25 -8.98 12.85 4.43
CA ARG A 25 -9.21 14.28 4.66
C ARG A 25 -10.45 14.51 5.51
N LYS A 26 -11.52 13.76 5.23
CA LYS A 26 -12.77 13.88 5.99
C LYS A 26 -12.56 13.58 7.47
N TYR A 27 -11.73 12.58 7.78
CA TYR A 27 -11.49 12.16 9.17
C TYR A 27 -10.27 12.82 9.80
N GLY A 28 -9.64 13.78 9.11
CA GLY A 28 -8.52 14.53 9.67
C GLY A 28 -7.24 13.73 9.85
N VAL A 29 -7.06 12.66 9.08
CA VAL A 29 -5.87 11.82 9.17
C VAL A 29 -4.74 12.45 8.36
N GLN A 30 -3.55 12.58 8.95
CA GLN A 30 -2.38 13.05 8.24
C GLN A 30 -1.86 11.98 7.29
N TYR A 31 -1.63 12.36 6.03
CA TYR A 31 -1.12 11.43 5.04
C TYR A 31 -0.32 12.15 3.97
N GLU A 32 0.47 11.37 3.25
CA GLU A 32 1.23 11.81 2.09
C GLU A 32 0.84 10.92 0.91
N SER A 33 0.59 11.53 -0.24
CA SER A 33 0.17 10.82 -1.44
C SER A 33 1.34 10.76 -2.43
N GLU A 34 1.54 9.57 -3.01
CA GLU A 34 2.45 9.35 -4.14
C GLU A 34 3.91 9.73 -3.86
N ARG A 35 4.43 9.31 -2.70
CA ARG A 35 5.84 9.53 -2.40
C ARG A 35 6.70 8.73 -3.37
N ILE A 36 7.67 9.41 -4.00
CA ILE A 36 8.66 8.76 -4.84
C ILE A 36 9.77 8.20 -3.96
N VAL A 37 10.04 6.90 -4.11
CA VAL A 37 11.04 6.19 -3.32
C VAL A 37 12.16 5.76 -4.27
N PRO A 38 13.36 6.36 -4.19
CA PRO A 38 14.44 6.01 -5.09
C PRO A 38 15.03 4.64 -4.77
N ILE A 39 15.45 3.93 -5.81
CA ILE A 39 16.11 2.63 -5.69
C ILE A 39 17.60 2.84 -5.92
N PRO A 40 18.45 2.72 -4.87
CA PRO A 40 19.87 2.94 -5.01
C PRO A 40 20.59 1.65 -5.42
N PHE A 41 21.66 1.82 -6.20
CA PHE A 41 22.58 0.73 -6.54
C PHE A 41 23.95 1.31 -6.80
N GLU A 42 24.96 0.85 -6.07
CA GLU A 42 26.34 1.34 -6.21
C GLU A 42 26.44 2.87 -6.20
N GLY A 43 25.69 3.51 -5.30
CA GLY A 43 25.71 4.96 -5.16
C GLY A 43 24.89 5.73 -6.19
N HIS A 44 24.19 5.03 -7.06
CA HIS A 44 23.37 5.64 -8.11
C HIS A 44 21.90 5.30 -7.93
N VAL A 45 21.02 6.20 -8.33
CA VAL A 45 19.59 5.92 -8.39
C VAL A 45 19.29 5.25 -9.73
N ILE A 46 18.85 3.99 -9.69
CA ILE A 46 18.62 3.19 -10.89
C ILE A 46 17.13 3.05 -11.24
N GLY A 47 16.26 3.55 -10.40
CA GLY A 47 14.83 3.52 -10.63
C GLY A 47 14.10 4.12 -9.45
N ASN A 48 12.77 4.13 -9.52
CA ASN A 48 11.94 4.65 -8.46
C ASN A 48 10.72 3.76 -8.27
N LEU A 49 10.30 3.63 -7.01
CA LEU A 49 8.99 3.11 -6.66
C LEU A 49 8.13 4.28 -6.22
N ARG A 50 6.82 4.14 -6.33
CA ARG A 50 5.90 5.17 -5.86
C ARG A 50 4.95 4.54 -4.85
N ALA A 51 5.04 5.00 -3.60
CA ALA A 51 4.12 4.57 -2.57
C ALA A 51 2.80 5.32 -2.75
N ASP A 52 1.67 4.61 -2.75
CA ASP A 52 0.38 5.24 -3.01
C ASP A 52 0.01 6.24 -1.94
N ILE A 53 -0.12 5.81 -0.71
CA ILE A 53 -0.43 6.68 0.43
C ILE A 53 0.41 6.25 1.62
N ILE A 54 0.95 7.22 2.37
CA ILE A 54 1.65 6.96 3.61
C ILE A 54 0.93 7.72 4.72
N ILE A 55 0.47 6.99 5.73
CA ILE A 55 -0.28 7.54 6.86
C ILE A 55 0.67 7.76 8.03
N ASN A 56 0.66 8.98 8.57
CA ASN A 56 1.40 9.38 9.77
C ASN A 56 2.90 9.01 9.71
N ASN A 57 3.46 8.94 8.50
CA ASN A 57 4.85 8.55 8.28
C ASN A 57 5.20 7.18 8.90
N GLU A 58 4.24 6.29 8.99
CA GLU A 58 4.40 4.97 9.59
C GLU A 58 3.90 3.83 8.70
N THR A 59 2.77 4.03 8.04
CA THR A 59 2.03 2.96 7.37
C THR A 59 1.80 3.28 5.91
N ILE A 60 2.20 2.36 5.03
CA ILE A 60 1.97 2.48 3.60
C ILE A 60 0.65 1.79 3.25
N LEU A 61 -0.17 2.47 2.45
CA LEU A 61 -1.35 1.86 1.82
C LEU A 61 -1.05 1.69 0.34
N GLU A 62 -1.22 0.48 -0.16
CA GLU A 62 -1.06 0.16 -1.58
C GLU A 62 -2.39 -0.36 -2.12
N PHE A 63 -2.84 0.21 -3.23
CA PHE A 63 -4.13 -0.13 -3.83
C PHE A 63 -3.96 -1.01 -5.04
N LYS A 64 -4.78 -2.05 -5.13
CA LYS A 64 -4.81 -2.97 -6.25
C LYS A 64 -6.25 -3.13 -6.72
N ALA A 65 -6.40 -3.53 -7.98
CA ALA A 65 -7.71 -3.85 -8.57
C ALA A 65 -7.55 -5.09 -9.43
N ILE A 66 -7.13 -6.18 -8.79
CA ILE A 66 -6.82 -7.46 -9.43
C ILE A 66 -7.74 -8.55 -8.88
N LYS A 67 -7.77 -9.69 -9.57
CA LYS A 67 -8.66 -10.77 -9.18
C LYS A 67 -8.45 -11.21 -7.75
N THR A 68 -7.18 -11.38 -7.35
CA THR A 68 -6.81 -11.70 -5.98
C THR A 68 -5.36 -11.24 -5.74
N LEU A 69 -5.04 -10.92 -4.49
CA LEU A 69 -3.68 -10.55 -4.11
C LEU A 69 -2.73 -11.74 -4.32
N ASN A 70 -1.51 -11.46 -4.70
CA ASN A 70 -0.51 -12.47 -5.04
C ASN A 70 0.85 -12.16 -4.38
N ASP A 71 1.79 -13.09 -4.53
CA ASP A 71 3.11 -12.98 -3.92
C ASP A 71 3.91 -11.80 -4.48
N ALA A 72 3.69 -11.45 -5.74
CA ALA A 72 4.37 -10.30 -6.33
C ALA A 72 3.97 -9.00 -5.63
N ALA A 73 2.71 -8.86 -5.24
CA ALA A 73 2.23 -7.70 -4.50
C ALA A 73 2.88 -7.65 -3.10
N ASP A 74 2.99 -8.81 -2.43
CA ASP A 74 3.65 -8.89 -1.13
C ASP A 74 5.12 -8.47 -1.23
N LEU A 75 5.82 -8.96 -2.25
CA LEU A 75 7.23 -8.65 -2.45
C LEU A 75 7.41 -7.16 -2.73
N GLN A 76 6.55 -6.56 -3.53
CA GLN A 76 6.60 -5.13 -3.80
C GLN A 76 6.43 -4.32 -2.52
N ALA A 77 5.49 -4.73 -1.66
CA ALA A 77 5.27 -4.06 -0.37
C ALA A 77 6.51 -4.18 0.52
N GLN A 78 7.15 -5.35 0.58
CA GLN A 78 8.39 -5.53 1.34
C GLN A 78 9.50 -4.62 0.81
N ASN A 79 9.61 -4.45 -0.49
CA ASN A 79 10.60 -3.55 -1.08
C ASN A 79 10.36 -2.09 -0.67
N TYR A 80 9.09 -1.64 -0.65
CA TYR A 80 8.75 -0.30 -0.16
C TYR A 80 9.18 -0.13 1.30
N LEU A 81 8.88 -1.11 2.14
CA LEU A 81 9.24 -1.03 3.57
C LEU A 81 10.75 -1.00 3.75
N HIS A 82 11.47 -1.82 2.99
CA HIS A 82 12.93 -1.85 3.05
C HIS A 82 13.54 -0.50 2.66
N LEU A 83 13.06 0.10 1.56
CA LEU A 83 13.61 1.35 1.04
C LEU A 83 13.24 2.56 1.89
N THR A 84 12.07 2.56 2.51
CA THR A 84 11.59 3.71 3.29
C THR A 84 11.94 3.63 4.76
N GLY A 85 12.22 2.43 5.28
CA GLY A 85 12.38 2.22 6.70
C GLY A 85 11.08 2.25 7.48
N LEU A 86 9.94 2.31 6.81
CA LEU A 86 8.64 2.31 7.46
C LEU A 86 8.31 0.90 7.98
N LYS A 87 7.38 0.83 8.93
CA LYS A 87 7.17 -0.40 9.70
C LYS A 87 6.21 -1.39 9.07
N ARG A 88 5.15 -0.88 8.41
CA ARG A 88 4.08 -1.75 7.92
C ARG A 88 3.43 -1.20 6.67
N ALA A 89 2.82 -2.12 5.93
CA ALA A 89 2.02 -1.76 4.77
C ALA A 89 0.72 -2.56 4.78
N TYR A 90 -0.32 -1.98 4.20
CA TYR A 90 -1.57 -2.68 3.91
C TYR A 90 -1.75 -2.71 2.41
N LEU A 91 -1.90 -3.90 1.87
CA LEU A 91 -2.34 -4.09 0.50
C LEU A 91 -3.85 -4.15 0.52
N ILE A 92 -4.50 -3.25 -0.21
CA ILE A 92 -5.95 -3.17 -0.26
C ILE A 92 -6.36 -3.45 -1.69
N ASN A 93 -7.00 -4.58 -1.92
CA ASN A 93 -7.40 -5.00 -3.26
C ASN A 93 -8.90 -4.89 -3.42
N TYR A 94 -9.31 -4.19 -4.48
CA TYR A 94 -10.71 -4.04 -4.88
C TYR A 94 -10.93 -4.91 -6.13
N PRO A 95 -11.34 -6.18 -5.95
CA PRO A 95 -11.47 -7.09 -7.10
C PRO A 95 -12.43 -6.53 -8.15
N PRO A 96 -12.12 -6.70 -9.45
CA PRO A 96 -12.91 -6.10 -10.53
C PRO A 96 -14.22 -6.83 -10.85
N PHE A 97 -14.59 -7.78 -10.02
CA PHE A 97 -15.79 -8.58 -10.21
C PHE A 97 -16.84 -8.24 -9.16
N PRO A 98 -18.13 -8.17 -9.53
CA PRO A 98 -19.18 -7.93 -8.55
C PRO A 98 -19.28 -9.10 -7.56
N ASN A 99 -19.86 -8.85 -6.39
CA ASN A 99 -20.08 -9.85 -5.34
C ASN A 99 -18.78 -10.43 -4.76
N ARG A 100 -17.68 -9.70 -4.88
CA ARG A 100 -16.42 -10.04 -4.22
C ARG A 100 -16.20 -9.08 -3.06
N GLU A 101 -15.42 -9.52 -2.10
CA GLU A 101 -15.06 -8.69 -0.96
C GLU A 101 -13.71 -8.03 -1.18
N VAL A 102 -13.50 -6.86 -0.55
CA VAL A 102 -12.20 -6.22 -0.50
C VAL A 102 -11.23 -7.16 0.21
N GLU A 103 -10.07 -7.38 -0.40
CA GLU A 103 -9.00 -8.11 0.26
C GLU A 103 -8.06 -7.13 0.94
N VAL A 104 -7.70 -7.40 2.18
CA VAL A 104 -6.71 -6.59 2.92
C VAL A 104 -5.63 -7.51 3.43
N ARG A 105 -4.38 -7.18 3.12
CA ARG A 105 -3.24 -7.95 3.58
C ARG A 105 -2.29 -7.04 4.33
N HIS A 106 -1.93 -7.43 5.55
CA HIS A 106 -1.00 -6.69 6.39
C HIS A 106 0.41 -7.23 6.19
N ILE A 107 1.33 -6.35 5.83
CA ILE A 107 2.74 -6.68 5.60
C ILE A 107 3.59 -5.94 6.63
N VAL A 108 4.44 -6.67 7.32
CA VAL A 108 5.35 -6.11 8.33
C VAL A 108 6.77 -6.18 7.79
N ALA A 109 7.56 -5.15 8.08
CA ALA A 109 8.96 -5.10 7.64
C ALA A 109 9.72 -6.31 8.18
N LEU A 110 10.46 -6.99 7.30
CA LEU A 110 11.22 -8.19 7.68
C LEU A 110 12.25 -7.91 8.78
N GLY A 111 12.88 -6.72 8.75
CA GLY A 111 13.82 -6.33 9.79
C GLY A 111 13.18 -6.26 11.16
N SER A 112 11.91 -5.82 11.25
CA SER A 112 11.16 -5.78 12.52
C SER A 112 10.92 -7.20 13.06
N LEU A 113 10.63 -8.16 12.17
CA LEU A 113 10.46 -9.55 12.56
C LEU A 113 11.76 -10.17 13.04
N GLU A 114 12.86 -9.87 12.37
CA GLU A 114 14.19 -10.35 12.75
C GLU A 114 14.58 -9.82 14.13
N GLU A 115 14.35 -8.54 14.38
CA GLU A 115 14.65 -7.93 15.66
C GLU A 115 13.84 -8.56 16.81
N THR A 116 12.58 -8.87 16.56
CA THR A 116 11.75 -9.48 17.60
C THR A 116 12.07 -10.94 17.84
N SER A 117 12.62 -11.64 16.85
CA SER A 117 12.98 -13.04 16.95
C SER A 117 14.39 -13.26 17.44
N SER A 118 15.23 -12.25 17.45
CA SER A 118 16.62 -12.35 17.93
C SER A 118 16.67 -12.44 19.44
N PRO A 119 17.49 -13.34 19.98
CA PRO A 119 17.68 -13.41 21.43
C PRO A 119 18.39 -12.20 21.98
#